data_e7d96e13c8e684d860b63fb4707195a1
#
_entry.id   e7d96e13c8e684d860b63fb4707195a1
#
_cell.length_a   1.000
_cell.length_b   1.000
_cell.length_c   1.000
_cell.angle_alpha   90.00
_cell.angle_beta   90.00
_cell.angle_gamma   90.00
#
_symmetry.space_group_name_H-M   'P 1'
#
loop_
_entity.id
_entity.type
_entity.pdbx_description
1 polymer ?
#
loop_
_entity_poly.entity_id
_entity_poly.type
_entity_poly.pdbx_seq_one_letter_code
_entity_poly.pdbx_strand_id
1 'polypeptide(L)'
;QFYLSIPMELEEAVRIDGGGAYRCFFQIILPLTKPALATLGTFVFLFFWNSFLWPLLVTNTTDMFTLPMGIQLFVGRFTAQWHLMMAAATMAMLPMIVVYLFAQKYFVEGIAMTGLKA
;
A
#
# COMPACT_ATOMS: atom_id res chain seq x y z
N GLN A 1 -11.89 9.99 5.60
CA GLN A 1 -12.34 11.03 4.64
C GLN A 1 -13.11 10.42 3.47
N PHE A 2 -12.63 9.31 2.86
CA PHE A 2 -13.32 8.68 1.74
C PHE A 2 -14.75 8.23 2.12
N TYR A 3 -14.94 7.66 3.32
CA TYR A 3 -16.28 7.29 3.81
C TYR A 3 -17.25 8.47 3.89
N LEU A 4 -16.76 9.66 4.20
CA LEU A 4 -17.57 10.88 4.25
C LEU A 4 -18.07 11.36 2.88
N SER A 5 -17.48 10.86 1.80
CA SER A 5 -17.89 11.18 0.43
C SER A 5 -18.95 10.22 -0.12
N ILE A 6 -19.27 9.14 0.61
CA ILE A 6 -20.32 8.19 0.23
C ILE A 6 -21.68 8.81 0.52
N PRO A 7 -22.61 8.87 -0.45
CA PRO A 7 -23.94 9.41 -0.24
C PRO A 7 -24.72 8.63 0.83
N MET A 8 -25.41 9.33 1.74
CA MET A 8 -26.22 8.71 2.80
C MET A 8 -27.44 7.97 2.24
N GLU A 9 -27.89 8.35 1.06
CA GLU A 9 -29.02 7.72 0.35
C GLU A 9 -28.79 6.22 0.11
N LEU A 10 -27.54 5.78 -0.03
CA LEU A 10 -27.22 4.36 -0.16
C LEU A 10 -27.48 3.57 1.14
N GLU A 11 -27.22 4.19 2.29
CA GLU A 11 -27.52 3.59 3.59
C GLU A 11 -29.04 3.55 3.85
N GLU A 12 -29.73 4.61 3.49
CA GLU A 12 -31.19 4.69 3.60
C GLU A 12 -31.88 3.67 2.72
N ALA A 13 -31.40 3.48 1.47
CA ALA A 13 -31.93 2.46 0.56
C ALA A 13 -31.82 1.05 1.17
N VAL A 14 -30.67 0.70 1.78
CA VAL A 14 -30.50 -0.59 2.46
C VAL A 14 -31.47 -0.76 3.61
N ARG A 15 -31.73 0.30 4.37
CA ARG A 15 -32.70 0.25 5.48
C ARG A 15 -34.14 0.03 5.00
N ILE A 16 -34.51 0.67 3.88
CA ILE A 16 -35.84 0.46 3.25
C ILE A 16 -35.97 -0.99 2.78
N ASP A 17 -34.91 -1.59 2.23
CA ASP A 17 -34.85 -3.01 1.83
C ASP A 17 -34.79 -3.99 3.03
N GLY A 18 -34.90 -3.50 4.26
CA GLY A 18 -34.85 -4.32 5.49
C GLY A 18 -33.46 -4.80 5.85
N GLY A 19 -32.42 -4.23 5.26
CA GLY A 19 -31.00 -4.55 5.54
C GLY A 19 -30.49 -3.87 6.80
N GLY A 20 -29.71 -4.60 7.61
CA GLY A 20 -29.00 -4.05 8.77
C GLY A 20 -27.67 -3.42 8.41
N ALA A 21 -27.01 -2.77 9.39
CA ALA A 21 -25.72 -2.09 9.24
C ALA A 21 -24.61 -3.00 8.68
N TYR A 22 -24.55 -4.26 9.09
CA TYR A 22 -23.59 -5.23 8.57
C TYR A 22 -23.77 -5.49 7.08
N ARG A 23 -25.01 -5.61 6.61
CA ARG A 23 -25.31 -5.80 5.19
C ARG A 23 -24.91 -4.57 4.39
N CYS A 24 -25.22 -3.38 4.88
CA CYS A 24 -24.80 -2.12 4.27
C CYS A 24 -23.27 -2.05 4.15
N PHE A 25 -22.56 -2.35 5.23
CA PHE A 25 -21.10 -2.29 5.25
C PHE A 25 -20.45 -3.26 4.25
N PHE A 26 -20.78 -4.56 4.32
CA PHE A 26 -20.10 -5.57 3.52
C PHE A 26 -20.54 -5.60 2.05
N GLN A 27 -21.80 -5.29 1.76
CA GLN A 27 -22.35 -5.40 0.40
C GLN A 27 -22.27 -4.10 -0.39
N ILE A 28 -22.22 -2.93 0.26
CA ILE A 28 -22.22 -1.63 -0.41
C ILE A 28 -20.98 -0.84 -0.09
N ILE A 29 -20.72 -0.52 1.18
CA ILE A 29 -19.65 0.40 1.56
C ILE A 29 -18.28 -0.20 1.24
N LEU A 30 -18.01 -1.42 1.66
CA LEU A 30 -16.72 -2.07 1.48
C LEU A 30 -16.33 -2.24 -0.01
N PRO A 31 -17.23 -2.66 -0.93
CA PRO A 31 -16.94 -2.67 -2.36
C PRO A 31 -16.64 -1.29 -2.95
N LEU A 32 -17.39 -0.26 -2.55
CA LEU A 32 -17.17 1.11 -3.02
C LEU A 32 -15.84 1.70 -2.54
N THR A 33 -15.36 1.27 -1.37
CA THR A 33 -14.09 1.75 -0.78
C THR A 33 -12.86 0.99 -1.27
N LYS A 34 -13.00 -0.04 -2.11
CA LYS A 34 -11.87 -0.82 -2.64
C LYS A 34 -10.75 0.05 -3.24
N PRO A 35 -11.02 1.08 -4.07
CA PRO A 35 -9.96 1.93 -4.61
C PRO A 35 -9.18 2.68 -3.51
N ALA A 36 -9.87 3.21 -2.52
CA ALA A 36 -9.24 3.90 -1.40
C ALA A 36 -8.41 2.95 -0.52
N LEU A 37 -8.92 1.75 -0.26
CA LEU A 37 -8.21 0.71 0.50
C LEU A 37 -6.97 0.21 -0.25
N ALA A 38 -7.06 0.01 -1.58
CA ALA A 38 -5.93 -0.39 -2.40
C ALA A 38 -4.83 0.70 -2.41
N THR A 39 -5.24 1.96 -2.52
CA THR A 39 -4.31 3.11 -2.46
C THR A 39 -3.62 3.18 -1.11
N LEU A 40 -4.37 3.14 -0.01
CA LEU A 40 -3.82 3.16 1.34
C LEU A 40 -2.89 1.97 1.58
N GLY A 41 -3.32 0.76 1.22
CA GLY A 41 -2.52 -0.46 1.36
C GLY A 41 -1.21 -0.38 0.59
N THR A 42 -1.22 0.18 -0.62
CA THR A 42 -0.01 0.40 -1.42
C THR A 42 0.95 1.38 -0.74
N PHE A 43 0.47 2.52 -0.26
CA PHE A 43 1.32 3.49 0.44
C PHE A 43 1.90 2.93 1.74
N VAL A 44 1.08 2.24 2.53
CA VAL A 44 1.53 1.59 3.77
C VAL A 44 2.59 0.53 3.46
N PHE A 45 2.36 -0.30 2.43
CA PHE A 45 3.34 -1.29 1.99
C PHE A 45 4.66 -0.63 1.57
N LEU A 46 4.63 0.39 0.71
CA LEU A 46 5.83 1.10 0.26
C LEU A 46 6.58 1.76 1.43
N PHE A 47 5.86 2.35 2.36
CA PHE A 47 6.44 2.97 3.55
C PHE A 47 7.21 1.96 4.40
N PHE A 48 6.59 0.82 4.73
CA PHE A 48 7.24 -0.20 5.54
C PHE A 48 8.32 -0.98 4.77
N TRP A 49 8.10 -1.24 3.48
CA TRP A 49 9.08 -1.93 2.64
C TRP A 49 10.39 -1.16 2.52
N ASN A 50 10.32 0.17 2.40
CA ASN A 50 11.48 1.04 2.32
C ASN A 50 12.00 1.50 3.70
N SER A 51 11.43 1.01 4.79
CA SER A 51 11.83 1.42 6.14
C SER A 51 13.26 0.97 6.43
N PHE A 52 14.12 1.93 6.72
CA PHE A 52 15.54 1.73 7.02
C PHE A 52 15.90 2.16 8.45
N LEU A 53 15.52 3.37 8.82
CA LEU A 53 15.98 3.99 10.06
C LEU A 53 15.50 3.24 11.31
N TRP A 54 14.21 2.89 11.37
CA TRP A 54 13.66 2.21 12.54
C TRP A 54 14.22 0.80 12.71
N PRO A 55 14.24 -0.07 11.69
CA PRO A 55 14.92 -1.35 11.80
C PRO A 55 16.39 -1.22 12.22
N LEU A 56 17.12 -0.22 11.70
CA LEU A 56 18.53 0.02 12.05
C LEU A 56 18.72 0.29 13.54
N LEU A 57 17.76 0.94 14.19
CA LEU A 57 17.85 1.28 15.62
C LEU A 57 17.51 0.10 16.54
N VAL A 58 16.66 -0.83 16.06
CA VAL A 58 16.13 -1.91 16.93
C VAL A 58 16.72 -3.28 16.65
N THR A 59 17.37 -3.50 15.49
CA THR A 59 17.97 -4.79 15.13
C THR A 59 19.45 -4.82 15.52
N ASN A 60 19.85 -5.93 16.17
CA ASN A 60 21.22 -6.13 16.64
C ASN A 60 21.98 -7.23 15.88
N THR A 61 21.29 -7.99 15.03
CA THR A 61 21.86 -9.12 14.28
C THR A 61 21.53 -8.99 12.79
N THR A 62 22.45 -9.45 11.93
CA THR A 62 22.27 -9.41 10.47
C THR A 62 21.08 -10.24 9.98
N ASP A 63 20.70 -11.28 10.72
CA ASP A 63 19.56 -12.15 10.37
C ASP A 63 18.20 -11.43 10.47
N MET A 64 18.17 -10.30 11.20
CA MET A 64 16.97 -9.48 11.37
C MET A 64 16.92 -8.25 10.43
N PHE A 65 17.89 -8.13 9.54
CA PHE A 65 17.99 -6.98 8.67
C PHE A 65 16.87 -6.96 7.63
N THR A 66 16.28 -5.77 7.45
CA THR A 66 15.39 -5.51 6.32
C THR A 66 16.20 -5.40 5.02
N LEU A 67 15.50 -5.50 3.88
CA LEU A 67 16.14 -5.46 2.57
C LEU A 67 16.98 -4.18 2.35
N PRO A 68 16.50 -2.96 2.70
CA PRO A 68 17.32 -1.74 2.63
C PRO A 68 18.59 -1.81 3.51
N MET A 69 18.50 -2.43 4.67
CA MET A 69 19.68 -2.62 5.55
C MET A 69 20.66 -3.64 4.94
N GLY A 70 20.15 -4.74 4.39
CA GLY A 70 20.96 -5.77 3.75
C GLY A 70 21.77 -5.23 2.56
N ILE A 71 21.18 -4.31 1.78
CA ILE A 71 21.90 -3.65 0.67
C ILE A 71 23.11 -2.86 1.17
N GLN A 72 23.04 -2.26 2.35
CA GLN A 72 24.15 -1.51 2.95
C GLN A 72 25.36 -2.39 3.32
N LEU A 73 25.17 -3.70 3.50
CA LEU A 73 26.27 -4.62 3.78
C LEU A 73 27.27 -4.71 2.61
N PHE A 74 26.84 -4.40 1.37
CA PHE A 74 27.70 -4.37 0.20
C PHE A 74 28.54 -3.09 0.10
N VAL A 75 28.30 -2.10 0.96
CA VAL A 75 29.11 -0.91 1.12
C VAL A 75 30.16 -1.18 2.19
N GLY A 76 31.30 -1.76 1.81
CA GLY A 76 32.41 -2.00 2.73
C GLY A 76 33.10 -0.70 3.15
N ARG A 77 33.90 -0.77 4.24
CA ARG A 77 34.65 0.40 4.77
C ARG A 77 35.64 0.99 3.78
N PHE A 78 36.18 0.17 2.85
CA PHE A 78 37.24 0.58 1.91
C PHE A 78 36.86 0.38 0.44
N THR A 79 35.95 -0.55 0.13
CA THR A 79 35.50 -0.85 -1.23
C THR A 79 34.03 -1.17 -1.25
N ALA A 80 33.28 -0.55 -2.14
CA ALA A 80 31.86 -0.87 -2.37
C ALA A 80 31.77 -1.93 -3.48
N GLN A 81 31.02 -2.99 -3.23
CA GLN A 81 30.72 -4.02 -4.23
C GLN A 81 29.51 -3.58 -5.06
N TRP A 82 29.72 -2.59 -5.93
CA TRP A 82 28.65 -1.94 -6.68
C TRP A 82 27.77 -2.89 -7.48
N HIS A 83 28.35 -3.92 -8.09
CA HIS A 83 27.62 -4.91 -8.88
C HIS A 83 26.64 -5.73 -8.03
N LEU A 84 27.03 -6.14 -6.82
CA LEU A 84 26.17 -6.87 -5.90
C LEU A 84 25.10 -5.95 -5.29
N MET A 85 25.47 -4.72 -4.96
CA MET A 85 24.55 -3.72 -4.45
C MET A 85 23.46 -3.40 -5.48
N MET A 86 23.80 -3.22 -6.75
CA MET A 86 22.85 -2.98 -7.83
C MET A 86 21.95 -4.20 -8.08
N ALA A 87 22.49 -5.42 -8.03
CA ALA A 87 21.70 -6.63 -8.14
C ALA A 87 20.68 -6.74 -6.99
N ALA A 88 21.10 -6.54 -5.74
CA ALA A 88 20.23 -6.56 -4.59
C ALA A 88 19.16 -5.46 -4.65
N ALA A 89 19.51 -4.24 -5.06
CA ALA A 89 18.57 -3.14 -5.25
C ALA A 89 17.50 -3.47 -6.33
N THR A 90 17.92 -4.09 -7.44
CA THR A 90 17.02 -4.53 -8.50
C THR A 90 16.03 -5.59 -7.97
N MET A 91 16.51 -6.56 -7.20
CA MET A 91 15.67 -7.57 -6.57
C MET A 91 14.69 -6.94 -5.56
N ALA A 92 15.13 -5.91 -4.82
CA ALA A 92 14.29 -5.17 -3.88
C ALA A 92 13.16 -4.39 -4.57
N MET A 93 13.33 -3.99 -5.81
CA MET A 93 12.29 -3.32 -6.61
C MET A 93 11.19 -4.26 -7.09
N LEU A 94 11.46 -5.54 -7.30
CA LEU A 94 10.49 -6.48 -7.86
C LEU A 94 9.17 -6.54 -7.09
N PRO A 95 9.14 -6.69 -5.74
CA PRO A 95 7.89 -6.71 -5.00
C PRO A 95 7.11 -5.41 -5.12
N MET A 96 7.81 -4.26 -5.18
CA MET A 96 7.16 -2.96 -5.32
C MET A 96 6.47 -2.83 -6.69
N ILE A 97 7.14 -3.29 -7.76
CA ILE A 97 6.58 -3.31 -9.10
C ILE A 97 5.34 -4.23 -9.15
N VAL A 98 5.43 -5.41 -8.54
CA VAL A 98 4.30 -6.35 -8.47
C VAL A 98 3.10 -5.71 -7.77
N VAL A 99 3.30 -5.13 -6.59
CA VAL A 99 2.22 -4.44 -5.84
C VAL A 99 1.63 -3.31 -6.67
N TYR A 100 2.47 -2.50 -7.34
CA TYR A 100 2.01 -1.42 -8.21
C TYR A 100 1.15 -1.95 -9.37
N LEU A 101 1.56 -3.01 -10.06
CA LEU A 101 0.81 -3.58 -11.18
C LEU A 101 -0.58 -4.09 -10.76
N PHE A 102 -0.70 -4.63 -9.55
CA PHE A 102 -2.02 -5.01 -9.01
C PHE A 102 -2.85 -3.81 -8.57
N ALA A 103 -2.22 -2.78 -8.02
CA ALA A 103 -2.91 -1.62 -7.48
C ALA A 103 -3.30 -0.58 -8.55
N GLN A 104 -2.61 -0.51 -9.70
CA GLN A 104 -2.78 0.53 -10.73
C GLN A 104 -4.23 0.69 -11.20
N LYS A 105 -4.97 -0.40 -11.35
CA LYS A 105 -6.38 -0.36 -11.77
C LYS A 105 -7.26 0.42 -10.78
N TYR A 106 -6.99 0.30 -9.50
CA TYR A 106 -7.75 0.99 -8.45
C TYR A 106 -7.39 2.48 -8.36
N PHE A 107 -6.16 2.86 -8.71
CA PHE A 107 -5.78 4.27 -8.82
C PHE A 107 -6.56 4.98 -9.93
N VAL A 108 -6.70 4.34 -11.10
CA VAL A 108 -7.45 4.90 -12.22
C VAL A 108 -8.93 5.05 -11.87
N GLU A 109 -9.55 4.05 -11.27
CA GLU A 109 -10.94 4.09 -10.82
C GLU A 109 -11.16 5.20 -9.78
N GLY A 110 -10.24 5.36 -8.82
CA GLY A 110 -10.33 6.40 -7.78
C GLY A 110 -10.30 7.82 -8.35
N ILE A 111 -9.46 8.09 -9.36
CA ILE A 111 -9.37 9.40 -10.02
C ILE A 111 -10.63 9.69 -10.85
N ALA A 112 -11.17 8.69 -11.53
CA ALA A 112 -12.38 8.83 -12.33
C ALA A 112 -13.60 9.24 -11.47
N MET A 113 -13.70 8.71 -10.25
CA MET A 113 -14.79 9.04 -9.31
C MET A 113 -14.70 10.47 -8.77
N THR A 114 -13.50 11.03 -8.64
CA THR A 114 -13.30 12.41 -8.18
C THR A 114 -13.47 13.44 -9.29
N GLY A 115 -13.24 13.05 -10.56
CA GLY A 115 -13.36 13.94 -11.73
C GLY A 115 -14.80 14.22 -12.19
N LEU A 116 -15.79 13.46 -11.74
CA LEU A 116 -17.20 13.62 -12.11
C LEU A 116 -17.96 14.67 -11.27
N LYS A 117 -17.28 15.33 -10.33
CA LYS A 117 -17.85 16.38 -9.46
C LYS A 117 -17.53 17.81 -9.93
N ALA A 118 -17.09 18.01 -11.19
CA ALA A 118 -16.89 19.32 -11.80
C ALA A 118 -18.04 19.66 -12.73
#